data_98c7f556cd161df9ddeebe60b5151daa
#
_entry.id   98c7f556cd161df9ddeebe60b5151daa
#
_cell.length_a   1.000
_cell.length_b   1.000
_cell.length_c   1.000
_cell.angle_alpha   90.00
_cell.angle_beta   90.00
_cell.angle_gamma   90.00
#
_symmetry.space_group_name_H-M   'P 1'
#
loop_
_entity.id
_entity.type
_entity.pdbx_description
1 polymer ?
#
loop_
_entity_poly.entity_id
_entity_poly.type
_entity_poly.pdbx_seq_one_letter_code
_entity_poly.pdbx_strand_id
1 'polypeptide(L)' 'MLDQKDLELLAGMINPINVQLGNINNRLDGIDARLDAVDARLDGIDARLDAMDVRFDGIDARLDAMDVRFDEIDARFNR' A
#
# COMPACT_ATOMS: atom_id res chain seq x y z
N MET A 1 -38.78 36.36 20.19
CA MET A 1 -37.65 36.75 19.33
C MET A 1 -36.34 36.58 20.07
N LEU A 2 -35.30 36.19 19.37
CA LEU A 2 -33.98 36.09 19.94
C LEU A 2 -33.43 37.49 20.22
N ASP A 3 -32.91 37.71 21.42
CA ASP A 3 -32.24 38.96 21.74
C ASP A 3 -30.72 38.79 21.53
N GLN A 4 -29.98 39.87 21.78
CA GLN A 4 -28.54 39.87 21.55
C GLN A 4 -27.81 38.81 22.42
N LYS A 5 -28.28 38.62 23.65
CA LYS A 5 -27.70 37.61 24.54
C LYS A 5 -27.88 36.20 23.98
N ASP A 6 -29.07 35.92 23.45
CA ASP A 6 -29.37 34.63 22.85
C ASP A 6 -28.43 34.36 21.65
N LEU A 7 -28.23 35.38 20.82
CA LEU A 7 -27.35 35.28 19.65
C LEU A 7 -25.91 35.05 20.09
N GLU A 8 -25.45 35.71 21.13
CA GLU A 8 -24.10 35.53 21.67
C GLU A 8 -23.90 34.13 22.22
N LEU A 9 -24.90 33.60 22.92
CA LEU A 9 -24.84 32.24 23.45
C LEU A 9 -24.77 31.22 22.32
N LEU A 10 -25.56 31.40 21.27
CA LEU A 10 -25.55 30.51 20.12
C LEU A 10 -24.18 30.55 19.41
N ALA A 11 -23.64 31.76 19.22
CA ALA A 11 -22.32 31.91 18.60
C ALA A 11 -21.25 31.26 19.45
N GLY A 12 -21.33 31.38 20.78
CA GLY A 12 -20.40 30.75 21.71
C GLY A 12 -20.45 29.23 21.68
N MET A 13 -21.62 28.67 21.30
CA MET A 13 -21.77 27.22 21.14
C MET A 13 -21.30 26.75 19.77
N ILE A 14 -21.53 27.53 18.74
CA ILE A 14 -21.21 27.18 17.36
C ILE A 14 -19.69 27.28 17.08
N ASN A 15 -19.04 28.33 17.60
CA ASN A 15 -17.63 28.58 17.32
C ASN A 15 -16.72 27.42 17.69
N PRO A 16 -16.83 26.82 18.89
CA PRO A 16 -16.02 25.63 19.21
C PRO A 16 -16.30 24.46 18.29
N ILE A 17 -17.55 24.28 17.87
CA ILE A 17 -17.92 23.19 16.94
C ILE A 17 -17.22 23.41 15.60
N ASN A 18 -17.23 24.64 15.09
CA ASN A 18 -16.56 24.96 13.83
C ASN A 18 -15.07 24.72 13.91
N VAL A 19 -14.45 25.06 15.03
CA VAL A 19 -13.02 24.82 15.24
C VAL A 19 -12.74 23.32 15.22
N GLN A 20 -13.56 22.52 15.90
CA GLN A 20 -13.40 21.08 15.92
C GLN A 20 -13.61 20.46 14.53
N LEU A 21 -14.60 20.94 13.78
CA LEU A 21 -14.83 20.48 12.42
C LEU A 21 -13.63 20.76 11.53
N GLY A 22 -13.02 21.95 11.67
CA GLY A 22 -11.81 22.29 10.94
C GLY A 22 -10.67 21.33 11.27
N ASN A 23 -10.49 21.03 12.55
CA ASN A 23 -9.46 20.08 13.00
C ASN A 23 -9.72 18.68 12.47
N ILE A 24 -10.98 18.22 12.49
CA ILE A 24 -11.37 16.92 11.97
C ILE A 24 -11.10 16.86 10.47
N ASN A 25 -11.46 17.90 9.72
CA ASN A 25 -11.22 17.95 8.28
C ASN A 25 -9.72 17.86 7.97
N ASN A 26 -8.89 18.57 8.73
CA ASN A 26 -7.44 18.52 8.55
C ASN A 26 -6.90 17.11 8.80
N ARG A 27 -7.42 16.44 9.81
CA ARG A 27 -7.02 15.07 10.14
C ARG A 27 -7.47 14.09 9.07
N LEU A 28 -8.66 14.26 8.52
CA LEU A 28 -9.16 13.44 7.42
C LEU A 28 -8.30 13.62 6.18
N ASP A 29 -7.91 14.84 5.86
CA ASP A 29 -7.01 15.13 4.74
C ASP A 29 -5.67 14.40 4.93
N GLY A 30 -5.16 14.42 6.16
CA GLY A 30 -3.93 13.71 6.50
C GLY A 30 -4.07 12.21 6.36
N ILE A 31 -5.22 11.65 6.77
CA ILE A 31 -5.51 10.22 6.62
C ILE A 31 -5.59 9.85 5.14
N ASP A 32 -6.29 10.65 4.34
CA ASP A 32 -6.40 10.42 2.91
C ASP A 32 -5.02 10.37 2.24
N ALA A 33 -4.15 11.33 2.60
CA ALA A 33 -2.80 11.37 2.06
C ALA A 33 -2.01 10.11 2.44
N ARG A 34 -2.19 9.64 3.68
CA ARG A 34 -1.50 8.44 4.15
C ARG A 34 -2.03 7.18 3.46
N LEU A 35 -3.34 7.12 3.22
CA LEU A 35 -3.93 6.00 2.48
C LEU A 35 -3.42 5.96 1.04
N ASP A 36 -3.31 7.11 0.39
CA ASP A 36 -2.75 7.20 -0.95
C ASP A 36 -1.30 6.69 -0.97
N ALA A 37 -0.53 7.06 0.04
CA ALA A 37 0.85 6.59 0.16
C ALA A 37 0.92 5.08 0.38
N VAL A 38 0.00 4.52 1.19
CA VAL A 38 -0.09 3.08 1.41
C VAL A 38 -0.46 2.37 0.11
N ASP A 39 -1.42 2.89 -0.65
CA ASP A 39 -1.81 2.32 -1.94
C ASP A 39 -0.61 2.27 -2.90
N ALA A 40 0.15 3.35 -2.98
CA ALA A 40 1.34 3.39 -3.83
C ALA A 40 2.37 2.35 -3.40
N ARG A 41 2.54 2.17 -2.10
CA ARG A 41 3.47 1.16 -1.57
C ARG A 41 3.00 -0.26 -1.86
N LEU A 42 1.69 -0.51 -1.77
CA LEU A 42 1.12 -1.81 -2.11
C LEU A 42 1.32 -2.13 -3.59
N ASP A 43 1.12 -1.14 -4.46
CA ASP A 43 1.36 -1.30 -5.90
C ASP A 43 2.82 -1.65 -6.15
N GLY A 44 3.74 -1.01 -5.43
CA GLY A 44 5.15 -1.30 -5.52
C GLY A 44 5.49 -2.72 -5.06
N ILE A 45 4.84 -3.18 -3.98
CA ILE A 45 5.01 -4.54 -3.48
C ILE A 45 4.50 -5.55 -4.51
N ASP A 46 3.32 -5.31 -5.09
CA ASP A 46 2.76 -6.18 -6.12
C ASP A 46 3.71 -6.32 -7.31
N ALA A 47 4.28 -5.19 -7.76
CA ALA A 47 5.23 -5.20 -8.87
C ALA A 47 6.47 -6.03 -8.52
N ARG A 48 6.95 -5.92 -7.29
CA ARG A 48 8.11 -6.67 -6.83
C ARG A 48 7.82 -8.16 -6.73
N LEU A 49 6.63 -8.51 -6.27
CA LEU A 49 6.21 -9.93 -6.23
C LEU A 49 6.12 -10.52 -7.63
N ASP A 50 5.58 -9.77 -8.58
CA ASP A 50 5.52 -10.21 -9.99
C ASP A 50 6.93 -10.44 -10.55
N ALA A 51 7.85 -9.53 -10.24
CA ALA A 51 9.24 -9.67 -10.68
C ALA A 51 9.90 -10.90 -10.05
N MET A 52 9.59 -11.19 -8.78
CA MET A 52 10.10 -12.37 -8.10
C MET A 52 9.58 -13.65 -8.75
N ASP A 53 8.30 -13.67 -9.12
CA ASP A 53 7.71 -14.83 -9.79
C ASP A 53 8.44 -15.12 -11.11
N VAL A 54 8.73 -14.08 -11.88
CA VAL A 54 9.47 -14.23 -13.13
C VAL A 54 10.86 -14.79 -12.85
N ARG A 55 11.51 -14.32 -11.80
CA ARG A 55 12.84 -14.81 -11.43
C ARG A 55 12.81 -16.25 -10.97
N PHE A 56 11.80 -16.66 -10.22
CA PHE A 56 11.65 -18.06 -9.82
C PHE A 56 11.41 -18.96 -11.03
N ASP A 57 10.61 -18.51 -12.00
CA ASP A 57 10.39 -19.27 -13.25
C ASP A 57 11.71 -19.45 -13.98
N GLY A 58 12.55 -18.41 -14.01
CA GLY A 58 13.86 -18.50 -14.62
C GLY A 58 14.78 -19.47 -13.89
N ILE A 59 14.74 -19.48 -12.56
CA ILE A 59 15.51 -20.43 -11.75
C ILE A 59 15.06 -21.85 -12.01
N ASP A 60 13.75 -22.09 -12.04
CA ASP A 60 13.20 -23.42 -12.32
C ASP A 60 13.65 -23.92 -13.68
N ALA A 61 13.61 -23.05 -14.70
CA ALA A 61 14.07 -23.42 -16.04
C ALA A 61 15.56 -23.80 -16.05
N ARG A 62 16.36 -23.07 -15.29
CA ARG A 62 17.79 -23.34 -15.19
C ARG A 62 18.06 -24.64 -14.44
N LEU A 63 17.29 -24.93 -13.40
CA LEU A 63 17.43 -26.21 -12.68
C LEU A 63 17.05 -27.36 -13.57
N ASP A 64 15.99 -27.25 -14.37
CA ASP A 64 15.61 -28.29 -15.33
C ASP A 64 16.71 -28.54 -16.36
N ALA A 65 17.32 -27.46 -16.85
CA ALA A 65 18.43 -27.58 -17.79
C ALA A 65 19.63 -28.26 -17.15
N MET A 66 19.90 -27.98 -15.88
CA MET A 66 20.97 -28.63 -15.14
C MET A 66 20.73 -30.13 -15.00
N ASP A 67 19.48 -30.50 -14.69
CA ASP A 67 19.11 -31.91 -14.57
C ASP A 67 19.38 -32.67 -15.87
N VAL A 68 18.99 -32.07 -16.99
CA VAL A 68 19.27 -32.68 -18.32
C VAL A 68 20.76 -32.86 -18.52
N ARG A 69 21.56 -31.88 -18.17
CA ARG A 69 23.02 -31.96 -18.33
C ARG A 69 23.62 -33.00 -17.43
N PHE A 70 23.15 -33.17 -16.22
CA PHE A 70 23.61 -34.22 -15.32
C PHE A 70 23.27 -35.61 -15.89
N ASP A 71 22.07 -35.76 -16.44
CA ASP A 71 21.67 -37.02 -17.09
C ASP A 71 22.59 -37.35 -18.25
N GLU A 72 22.95 -36.36 -19.05
CA GLU A 72 23.89 -36.53 -20.17
C GLU A 72 25.28 -36.96 -19.69
N ILE A 73 25.74 -36.34 -18.60
CA ILE A 73 27.03 -36.66 -17.99
C ILE A 73 27.02 -38.11 -17.49
N ASP A 74 25.97 -38.51 -16.80
CA ASP A 74 25.82 -39.87 -16.29
C ASP A 74 25.84 -40.88 -17.43
N ALA A 75 25.15 -40.58 -18.52
CA ALA A 75 25.13 -41.43 -19.70
C ALA A 75 26.55 -41.62 -20.30
N ARG A 76 27.33 -40.55 -20.27
CA ARG A 76 28.72 -40.61 -20.77
C ARG A 76 29.60 -41.45 -19.87
N PHE A 77 29.47 -41.31 -18.56
CA PHE A 77 30.29 -42.10 -17.63
C PHE A 77 29.92 -43.57 -17.61
N ASN A 78 28.68 -43.90 -17.90
CA ASN A 78 28.20 -45.28 -17.88
C ASN A 78 28.48 -46.05 -19.16
N ARG A 79 29.06 -45.42 -20.15
CA ARG A 79 29.45 -46.08 -21.41
C ARG A 79 30.59 -47.08 -21.23
#